data_4ca38aafdff3524b365201ec14f194f8
#
_entry.id   4ca38aafdff3524b365201ec14f194f8
#
_cell.length_a   1.000
_cell.length_b   1.000
_cell.length_c   1.000
_cell.angle_alpha   90.00
_cell.angle_beta   90.00
_cell.angle_gamma   90.00
#
_symmetry.space_group_name_H-M   'P 1'
#
loop_
_entity.id
_entity.type
_entity.pdbx_description
1 polymer ?
#
loop_
_entity_poly.entity_id
_entity_poly.type
_entity_poly.pdbx_seq_one_letter_code
_entity_poly.pdbx_strand_id
1 'polypeptide(L)'
;MNKKNILLIFGFGYTAKFMCQNFQKKNWQVFCTTRFDEKIKEIKSLNVTPIFFDDEKKIKSILNKDAYILSTVPPEEGKDVVIENYGYLFKKNSERIRWAGYLSTTSVYGDKKGGWVTEDTVLEPNLERSIARVAAEKSWLRLGEKLSIKTVVFRLAGIYGPGR
;
A
#
# COMPACT_ATOMS: atom_id res chain seq x y z
N MET A 1 -16.39 24.55 3.88
CA MET A 1 -16.35 23.20 3.25
C MET A 1 -15.37 22.34 4.00
N ASN A 2 -15.78 21.21 4.60
CA ASN A 2 -14.87 20.30 5.27
C ASN A 2 -13.88 19.70 4.24
N LYS A 3 -12.59 19.89 4.47
CA LYS A 3 -11.50 19.33 3.64
C LYS A 3 -11.60 17.79 3.68
N LYS A 4 -11.79 17.16 2.52
CA LYS A 4 -11.82 15.69 2.43
C LYS A 4 -10.43 15.13 2.70
N ASN A 5 -10.35 14.03 3.44
CA ASN A 5 -9.11 13.27 3.54
C ASN A 5 -8.76 12.65 2.18
N ILE A 6 -7.49 12.62 1.84
CA ILE A 6 -6.98 12.06 0.59
C ILE A 6 -6.32 10.72 0.89
N LEU A 7 -6.71 9.68 0.16
CA LEU A 7 -6.06 8.37 0.19
C LEU A 7 -5.48 8.05 -1.19
N LEU A 8 -4.19 7.82 -1.26
CA LEU A 8 -3.49 7.30 -2.43
C LEU A 8 -3.18 5.82 -2.22
N ILE A 9 -3.82 4.96 -3.00
CA ILE A 9 -3.59 3.52 -3.00
C ILE A 9 -2.69 3.17 -4.19
N PHE A 10 -1.53 2.60 -3.92
CA PHE A 10 -0.69 2.01 -4.94
C PHE A 10 -1.13 0.56 -5.20
N GLY A 11 -1.51 0.28 -6.45
CA GLY A 11 -2.01 -1.01 -6.92
C GLY A 11 -3.53 -1.17 -6.79
N PHE A 12 -4.13 -1.84 -7.79
CA PHE A 12 -5.57 -2.13 -7.86
C PHE A 12 -5.81 -3.62 -7.98
N GLY A 13 -5.51 -4.36 -6.92
CA GLY A 13 -5.84 -5.77 -6.76
C GLY A 13 -7.16 -5.96 -5.99
N TYR A 14 -7.46 -7.22 -5.67
CA TYR A 14 -8.69 -7.60 -4.96
C TYR A 14 -8.93 -6.78 -3.68
N THR A 15 -7.97 -6.76 -2.76
CA THR A 15 -8.10 -6.02 -1.50
C THR A 15 -8.24 -4.52 -1.72
N ALA A 16 -7.44 -3.95 -2.64
CA ALA A 16 -7.50 -2.52 -2.96
C ALA A 16 -8.88 -2.10 -3.47
N LYS A 17 -9.55 -2.93 -4.27
CA LYS A 17 -10.92 -2.68 -4.76
C LYS A 17 -11.91 -2.48 -3.61
N PHE A 18 -11.92 -3.37 -2.62
CA PHE A 18 -12.81 -3.24 -1.46
C PHE A 18 -12.45 -2.05 -0.57
N MET A 19 -11.17 -1.76 -0.40
CA MET A 19 -10.72 -0.58 0.33
C MET A 19 -11.15 0.71 -0.37
N CYS A 20 -10.99 0.80 -1.70
CA CYS A 20 -11.47 1.92 -2.49
C CYS A 20 -12.96 2.20 -2.23
N GLN A 21 -13.81 1.16 -2.30
CA GLN A 21 -15.24 1.27 -2.05
C GLN A 21 -15.56 1.76 -0.65
N ASN A 22 -14.87 1.22 0.37
CA ASN A 22 -15.13 1.57 1.76
C ASN A 22 -14.73 3.02 2.09
N PHE A 23 -13.57 3.48 1.62
CA PHE A 23 -13.13 4.86 1.84
C PHE A 23 -13.97 5.87 1.07
N GLN A 24 -14.43 5.50 -0.14
CA GLN A 24 -15.34 6.33 -0.92
C GLN A 24 -16.67 6.56 -0.19
N LYS A 25 -17.25 5.51 0.40
CA LYS A 25 -18.47 5.60 1.25
C LYS A 25 -18.27 6.52 2.46
N LYS A 26 -17.05 6.62 2.99
CA LYS A 26 -16.68 7.51 4.10
C LYS A 26 -16.33 8.94 3.65
N ASN A 27 -16.68 9.31 2.42
CA ASN A 27 -16.44 10.63 1.84
C ASN A 27 -14.96 11.04 1.74
N TRP A 28 -14.05 10.07 1.57
CA TRP A 28 -12.65 10.33 1.26
C TRP A 28 -12.46 10.60 -0.24
N GLN A 29 -11.49 11.41 -0.58
CA GLN A 29 -11.01 11.50 -1.96
C GLN A 29 -9.99 10.39 -2.19
N VAL A 30 -10.37 9.37 -2.97
CA VAL A 30 -9.54 8.18 -3.20
C VAL A 30 -8.93 8.22 -4.59
N PHE A 31 -7.62 8.02 -4.64
CA PHE A 31 -6.84 7.81 -5.85
C PHE A 31 -6.27 6.41 -5.83
N CYS A 32 -6.24 5.73 -6.97
CA CYS A 32 -5.73 4.37 -7.05
C CYS A 32 -4.86 4.19 -8.29
N THR A 33 -3.66 3.64 -8.12
CA THR A 33 -2.78 3.44 -9.26
C THR A 33 -3.01 2.09 -9.93
N THR A 34 -2.79 2.05 -11.25
CA THR A 34 -2.78 0.83 -12.05
C THR A 34 -1.73 0.93 -13.16
N ARG A 35 -1.25 -0.22 -13.63
CA ARG A 35 -0.39 -0.34 -14.82
C ARG A 35 -1.20 -0.74 -16.07
N PHE A 36 -2.51 -0.99 -15.93
CA PHE A 36 -3.35 -1.64 -16.93
C PHE A 36 -4.51 -0.74 -17.35
N ASP A 37 -4.63 -0.45 -18.64
CA ASP A 37 -5.71 0.36 -19.22
C ASP A 37 -7.10 -0.21 -18.94
N GLU A 38 -7.25 -1.54 -19.00
CA GLU A 38 -8.52 -2.23 -18.76
C GLU A 38 -9.06 -2.00 -17.34
N LYS A 39 -8.19 -1.69 -16.37
CA LYS A 39 -8.58 -1.39 -14.98
C LYS A 39 -9.13 0.02 -14.78
N ILE A 40 -8.86 0.93 -15.69
CA ILE A 40 -9.30 2.34 -15.59
C ILE A 40 -10.83 2.45 -15.48
N LYS A 41 -11.58 1.71 -16.30
CA LYS A 41 -13.04 1.71 -16.26
C LYS A 41 -13.58 1.17 -14.93
N GLU A 42 -12.99 0.08 -14.45
CA GLU A 42 -13.36 -0.53 -13.16
C GLU A 42 -13.11 0.43 -12.00
N ILE A 43 -11.95 1.07 -11.94
CA ILE A 43 -11.63 2.05 -10.89
C ILE A 43 -12.60 3.23 -10.91
N LYS A 44 -12.90 3.77 -12.09
CA LYS A 44 -13.87 4.88 -12.25
C LYS A 44 -15.28 4.51 -11.81
N SER A 45 -15.72 3.25 -12.05
CA SER A 45 -17.04 2.78 -11.62
C SER A 45 -17.24 2.78 -10.11
N LEU A 46 -16.15 2.80 -9.34
CA LEU A 46 -16.15 2.92 -7.89
C LEU A 46 -16.13 4.38 -7.38
N ASN A 47 -16.28 5.37 -8.26
CA ASN A 47 -16.08 6.79 -7.96
C ASN A 47 -14.68 7.11 -7.40
N VAL A 48 -13.68 6.36 -7.82
CA VAL A 48 -12.27 6.50 -7.47
C VAL A 48 -11.51 7.08 -8.67
N THR A 49 -10.55 7.95 -8.42
CA THR A 49 -9.74 8.53 -9.49
C THR A 49 -8.58 7.59 -9.84
N PRO A 50 -8.57 7.01 -11.06
CA PRO A 50 -7.47 6.18 -11.51
C PRO A 50 -6.26 7.03 -11.87
N ILE A 51 -5.07 6.49 -11.62
CA ILE A 51 -3.78 7.06 -11.99
C ILE A 51 -2.94 5.96 -12.59
N PHE A 52 -2.25 6.21 -13.68
CA PHE A 52 -1.21 5.28 -14.12
C PHE A 52 -0.06 5.26 -13.12
N PHE A 53 0.50 4.06 -12.88
CA PHE A 53 1.56 3.91 -11.88
C PHE A 53 2.80 4.77 -12.20
N ASP A 54 3.06 5.06 -13.46
CA ASP A 54 4.16 5.88 -13.97
C ASP A 54 3.81 7.38 -14.13
N ASP A 55 2.56 7.78 -13.85
CA ASP A 55 2.17 9.22 -13.89
C ASP A 55 2.68 9.96 -12.65
N GLU A 56 4.00 10.17 -12.60
CA GLU A 56 4.68 10.87 -11.52
C GLU A 56 4.09 12.26 -11.24
N LYS A 57 3.69 12.98 -12.31
CA LYS A 57 3.15 14.34 -12.16
C LYS A 57 1.88 14.36 -11.32
N LYS A 58 0.96 13.41 -11.56
CA LYS A 58 -0.26 13.28 -10.75
C LYS A 58 0.04 12.84 -9.34
N ILE A 59 0.90 11.83 -9.15
CA ILE A 59 1.30 11.34 -7.82
C ILE A 59 1.91 12.50 -7.01
N LYS A 60 2.84 13.25 -7.57
CA LYS A 60 3.43 14.43 -6.95
C LYS A 60 2.38 15.48 -6.57
N SER A 61 1.39 15.74 -7.45
CA SER A 61 0.33 16.72 -7.18
C SER A 61 -0.55 16.31 -5.98
N ILE A 62 -0.73 15.01 -5.75
CA ILE A 62 -1.45 14.46 -4.60
C ILE A 62 -0.62 14.59 -3.33
N LEU A 63 0.66 14.22 -3.39
CA LEU A 63 1.57 14.26 -2.25
C LEU A 63 1.92 15.69 -1.81
N ASN A 64 1.70 16.70 -2.65
CA ASN A 64 1.77 18.11 -2.26
C ASN A 64 0.60 18.54 -1.35
N LYS A 65 -0.34 17.64 -1.05
CA LYS A 65 -1.46 17.84 -0.12
C LYS A 65 -1.34 16.86 1.05
N ASP A 66 -2.08 17.12 2.13
CA ASP A 66 -2.17 16.16 3.22
C ASP A 66 -2.79 14.86 2.71
N ALA A 67 -2.01 13.79 2.70
CA ALA A 67 -2.42 12.51 2.13
C ALA A 67 -2.08 11.32 3.04
N TYR A 68 -2.87 10.28 2.91
CA TYR A 68 -2.63 8.95 3.45
C TYR A 68 -2.20 8.04 2.31
N ILE A 69 -1.23 7.17 2.54
CA ILE A 69 -0.67 6.27 1.53
C ILE A 69 -0.96 4.83 1.93
N LEU A 70 -1.38 4.01 0.97
CA LEU A 70 -1.48 2.57 1.14
C LEU A 70 -0.83 1.87 -0.05
N SER A 71 0.19 1.05 0.21
CA SER A 71 0.77 0.17 -0.80
C SER A 71 0.15 -1.22 -0.71
N THR A 72 -0.42 -1.68 -1.84
CA THR A 72 -0.92 -3.05 -2.03
C THR A 72 -0.11 -3.80 -3.09
N VAL A 73 0.96 -3.16 -3.59
CA VAL A 73 1.82 -3.73 -4.64
C VAL A 73 2.77 -4.75 -4.03
N PRO A 74 2.90 -5.95 -4.61
CA PRO A 74 3.91 -6.90 -4.19
C PRO A 74 5.31 -6.39 -4.56
N PRO A 75 6.36 -6.79 -3.82
CA PRO A 75 7.73 -6.53 -4.22
C PRO A 75 8.06 -7.29 -5.51
N GLU A 76 8.92 -6.72 -6.32
CA GLU A 76 9.48 -7.31 -7.54
C GLU A 76 10.99 -7.40 -7.37
N GLU A 77 11.60 -8.52 -7.76
CA GLU A 77 13.06 -8.72 -7.67
C GLU A 77 13.66 -8.38 -6.29
N GLY A 78 12.94 -8.70 -5.22
CA GLY A 78 13.37 -8.45 -3.84
C GLY A 78 13.25 -7.00 -3.37
N LYS A 79 12.73 -6.08 -4.19
CA LYS A 79 12.59 -4.65 -3.87
C LYS A 79 11.12 -4.22 -3.84
N ASP A 80 10.82 -3.25 -3.00
CA ASP A 80 9.49 -2.61 -3.02
C ASP A 80 9.41 -1.58 -4.15
N VAL A 81 8.56 -1.88 -5.13
CA VAL A 81 8.41 -1.08 -6.37
C VAL A 81 7.95 0.34 -6.08
N VAL A 82 7.13 0.55 -5.05
CA VAL A 82 6.61 1.87 -4.71
C VAL A 82 7.69 2.73 -4.08
N ILE A 83 8.49 2.17 -3.18
CA ILE A 83 9.60 2.88 -2.53
C ILE A 83 10.70 3.22 -3.56
N GLU A 84 11.05 2.27 -4.44
CA GLU A 84 12.05 2.49 -5.49
C GLU A 84 11.67 3.66 -6.42
N ASN A 85 10.39 3.72 -6.84
CA ASN A 85 9.94 4.75 -7.78
C ASN A 85 9.57 6.07 -7.09
N TYR A 86 9.05 6.05 -5.87
CA TYR A 86 8.42 7.23 -5.25
C TYR A 86 8.99 7.60 -3.88
N GLY A 87 9.95 6.85 -3.34
CA GLY A 87 10.57 7.14 -2.04
C GLY A 87 11.16 8.56 -1.96
N TYR A 88 11.69 9.07 -3.05
CA TYR A 88 12.20 10.45 -3.12
C TYR A 88 11.08 11.50 -3.01
N LEU A 89 9.89 11.23 -3.56
CA LEU A 89 8.72 12.09 -3.40
C LEU A 89 8.20 12.05 -1.96
N PHE A 90 8.22 10.86 -1.34
CA PHE A 90 7.83 10.72 0.07
C PHE A 90 8.77 11.53 0.96
N LYS A 91 10.08 11.47 0.71
CA LYS A 91 11.07 12.30 1.42
C LYS A 91 10.79 13.79 1.24
N LYS A 92 10.51 14.23 0.01
CA LYS A 92 10.26 15.64 -0.31
C LYS A 92 8.97 16.18 0.33
N ASN A 93 7.98 15.32 0.59
CA ASN A 93 6.65 15.69 1.08
C ASN A 93 6.31 15.06 2.44
N SER A 94 7.32 14.64 3.22
CA SER A 94 7.12 13.87 4.46
C SER A 94 6.16 14.56 5.45
N GLU A 95 6.24 15.88 5.59
CA GLU A 95 5.38 16.67 6.49
C GLU A 95 3.88 16.62 6.11
N ARG A 96 3.57 16.26 4.85
CA ARG A 96 2.19 16.15 4.33
C ARG A 96 1.66 14.74 4.29
N ILE A 97 2.53 13.74 4.47
CA ILE A 97 2.12 12.34 4.56
C ILE A 97 1.69 12.05 5.98
N ARG A 98 0.38 11.93 6.19
CA ARG A 98 -0.21 11.73 7.51
C ARG A 98 -0.06 10.32 8.03
N TRP A 99 0.06 9.36 7.11
CA TRP A 99 0.20 7.95 7.42
C TRP A 99 0.58 7.17 6.17
N ALA A 100 1.33 6.08 6.35
CA ALA A 100 1.66 5.11 5.31
C ALA A 100 1.35 3.69 5.78
N GLY A 101 0.68 2.90 4.93
CA GLY A 101 0.39 1.49 5.16
C GLY A 101 0.97 0.62 4.07
N TYR A 102 1.47 -0.57 4.46
CA TYR A 102 1.92 -1.59 3.55
C TYR A 102 1.17 -2.90 3.79
N LEU A 103 0.55 -3.47 2.76
CA LEU A 103 -0.11 -4.77 2.85
C LEU A 103 0.91 -5.88 2.62
N SER A 104 1.28 -6.55 3.69
CA SER A 104 2.13 -7.73 3.71
C SER A 104 1.30 -9.02 3.84
N THR A 105 1.90 -10.09 4.29
CA THR A 105 1.30 -11.42 4.41
C THR A 105 1.81 -12.13 5.65
N THR A 106 0.96 -12.98 6.25
CA THR A 106 1.37 -13.86 7.36
C THR A 106 2.41 -14.92 6.95
N SER A 107 2.62 -15.15 5.65
CA SER A 107 3.67 -16.09 5.19
C SER A 107 5.10 -15.65 5.55
N VAL A 108 5.29 -14.42 6.01
CA VAL A 108 6.57 -13.93 6.53
C VAL A 108 7.01 -14.62 7.82
N TYR A 109 6.08 -15.22 8.55
CA TYR A 109 6.39 -15.97 9.77
C TYR A 109 7.00 -17.36 9.51
N GLY A 110 6.84 -17.90 8.28
CA GLY A 110 7.19 -19.28 7.97
C GLY A 110 6.19 -20.29 8.54
N ASP A 111 6.59 -21.55 8.63
CA ASP A 111 5.77 -22.62 9.22
C ASP A 111 6.00 -22.68 10.73
N LYS A 112 5.00 -22.28 11.49
CA LYS A 112 4.98 -22.35 12.96
C LYS A 112 4.23 -23.58 13.48
N LYS A 113 3.96 -24.59 12.62
CA LYS A 113 3.30 -25.86 12.97
C LYS A 113 1.98 -25.66 13.74
N GLY A 114 1.19 -24.66 13.34
CA GLY A 114 -0.08 -24.31 13.99
C GLY A 114 0.06 -23.50 15.28
N GLY A 115 1.27 -23.12 15.68
CA GLY A 115 1.50 -22.25 16.83
C GLY A 115 1.01 -20.82 16.61
N TRP A 116 0.62 -20.15 17.70
CA TRP A 116 0.24 -18.74 17.66
C TRP A 116 1.43 -17.84 17.32
N VAL A 117 1.16 -16.78 16.57
CA VAL A 117 2.13 -15.74 16.22
C VAL A 117 1.58 -14.37 16.60
N THR A 118 2.47 -13.47 16.97
CA THR A 118 2.22 -12.06 17.22
C THR A 118 3.08 -11.21 16.30
N GLU A 119 2.90 -9.90 16.33
CA GLU A 119 3.69 -8.96 15.56
C GLU A 119 5.20 -9.06 15.87
N ASP A 120 5.55 -9.43 17.10
CA ASP A 120 6.93 -9.56 17.59
C ASP A 120 7.55 -10.94 17.31
N THR A 121 6.76 -11.89 16.80
CA THR A 121 7.26 -13.23 16.47
C THR A 121 8.35 -13.14 15.40
N VAL A 122 9.46 -13.86 15.63
CA VAL A 122 10.60 -13.91 14.70
C VAL A 122 10.13 -14.37 13.32
N LEU A 123 10.52 -13.61 12.30
CA LEU A 123 10.19 -13.89 10.90
C LEU A 123 11.17 -14.94 10.34
N GLU A 124 10.62 -16.04 9.84
CA GLU A 124 11.38 -17.18 9.29
C GLU A 124 10.80 -17.58 7.91
N PRO A 125 10.79 -16.64 6.94
CA PRO A 125 10.22 -16.94 5.63
C PRO A 125 11.07 -18.00 4.93
N ASN A 126 10.42 -19.01 4.36
CA ASN A 126 11.05 -20.10 3.62
C ASN A 126 10.80 -20.06 2.12
N LEU A 127 9.94 -19.16 1.64
CA LEU A 127 9.65 -18.96 0.23
C LEU A 127 10.26 -17.64 -0.24
N GLU A 128 10.80 -17.62 -1.45
CA GLU A 128 11.41 -16.42 -2.05
C GLU A 128 10.48 -15.20 -2.00
N ARG A 129 9.20 -15.39 -2.37
CA ARG A 129 8.18 -14.32 -2.28
C ARG A 129 7.98 -13.80 -0.85
N SER A 130 8.13 -14.65 0.17
CA SER A 130 7.97 -14.25 1.58
C SER A 130 9.21 -13.54 2.08
N ILE A 131 10.40 -13.96 1.62
CA ILE A 131 11.67 -13.27 1.87
C ILE A 131 11.63 -11.85 1.30
N ALA A 132 11.17 -11.70 0.05
CA ALA A 132 10.97 -10.40 -0.58
C ALA A 132 9.98 -9.51 0.20
N ARG A 133 8.90 -10.11 0.75
CA ARG A 133 7.95 -9.37 1.60
C ARG A 133 8.59 -8.88 2.89
N VAL A 134 9.42 -9.67 3.56
CA VAL A 134 10.17 -9.23 4.76
C VAL A 134 11.09 -8.05 4.42
N ALA A 135 11.77 -8.10 3.27
CA ALA A 135 12.60 -6.99 2.81
C ALA A 135 11.78 -5.71 2.59
N ALA A 136 10.61 -5.83 1.94
CA ALA A 136 9.69 -4.71 1.72
C ALA A 136 9.15 -4.14 3.05
N GLU A 137 8.73 -4.99 4.01
CA GLU A 137 8.30 -4.55 5.35
C GLU A 137 9.37 -3.68 6.01
N LYS A 138 10.61 -4.18 6.04
CA LYS A 138 11.76 -3.45 6.61
C LYS A 138 11.99 -2.11 5.90
N SER A 139 11.84 -2.07 4.57
CA SER A 139 12.02 -0.85 3.79
C SER A 139 10.95 0.19 4.12
N TRP A 140 9.68 -0.21 4.25
CA TRP A 140 8.59 0.69 4.65
C TRP A 140 8.76 1.22 6.07
N LEU A 141 9.10 0.36 7.04
CA LEU A 141 9.31 0.78 8.43
C LEU A 141 10.51 1.74 8.56
N ARG A 142 11.65 1.43 7.92
CA ARG A 142 12.82 2.32 7.89
C ARG A 142 12.53 3.67 7.23
N LEU A 143 11.74 3.66 6.14
CA LEU A 143 11.32 4.89 5.49
C LEU A 143 10.49 5.75 6.45
N GLY A 144 9.51 5.12 7.12
CA GLY A 144 8.66 5.79 8.11
C GLY A 144 9.46 6.40 9.24
N GLU A 145 10.37 5.66 9.84
CA GLU A 145 11.27 6.12 10.90
C GLU A 145 12.13 7.30 10.43
N LYS A 146 12.82 7.14 9.30
CA LYS A 146 13.71 8.17 8.73
C LYS A 146 12.98 9.48 8.39
N LEU A 147 11.72 9.40 7.97
CA LEU A 147 10.93 10.55 7.53
C LEU A 147 9.91 11.03 8.57
N SER A 148 9.89 10.43 9.76
CA SER A 148 8.90 10.68 10.81
C SER A 148 7.45 10.52 10.32
N ILE A 149 7.23 9.56 9.41
CA ILE A 149 5.90 9.18 8.91
C ILE A 149 5.39 7.99 9.72
N LYS A 150 4.21 8.12 10.33
CA LYS A 150 3.55 6.98 10.98
C LYS A 150 3.31 5.87 9.95
N THR A 151 4.07 4.79 10.04
CA THR A 151 4.03 3.68 9.09
C THR A 151 3.56 2.40 9.78
N VAL A 152 2.66 1.67 9.11
CA VAL A 152 2.09 0.41 9.61
C VAL A 152 2.17 -0.67 8.53
N VAL A 153 2.60 -1.86 8.94
CA VAL A 153 2.60 -3.06 8.11
C VAL A 153 1.43 -3.94 8.52
N PHE A 154 0.62 -4.36 7.56
CA PHE A 154 -0.51 -5.28 7.76
C PHE A 154 -0.16 -6.66 7.21
N ARG A 155 0.09 -7.62 8.08
CA ARG A 155 0.34 -9.01 7.70
C ARG A 155 -0.97 -9.74 7.52
N LEU A 156 -1.47 -9.76 6.28
CA LEU A 156 -2.76 -10.36 5.94
C LEU A 156 -2.65 -11.88 5.87
N ALA A 157 -3.62 -12.56 6.46
CA ALA A 157 -3.84 -13.99 6.29
C ALA A 157 -4.45 -14.31 4.90
N GLY A 158 -4.98 -15.51 4.71
CA GLY A 158 -5.67 -15.88 3.48
C GLY A 158 -6.82 -14.92 3.17
N ILE A 159 -6.76 -14.29 1.99
CA ILE A 159 -7.78 -13.36 1.55
C ILE A 159 -8.89 -14.15 0.86
N TYR A 160 -10.12 -14.01 1.32
CA TYR A 160 -11.31 -14.65 0.78
C TYR A 160 -12.47 -13.66 0.67
N GLY A 161 -13.47 -14.00 -0.14
CA GLY A 161 -14.67 -13.19 -0.29
C GLY A 161 -15.29 -13.28 -1.69
N PRO A 162 -16.35 -12.49 -1.99
CA PRO A 162 -17.03 -12.53 -3.27
C PRO A 162 -16.09 -12.28 -4.46
N GLY A 163 -16.09 -13.19 -5.42
CA GLY A 163 -15.30 -13.07 -6.65
C GLY A 163 -13.81 -13.36 -6.48
N ARG A 164 -13.44 -14.11 -5.40
CA ARG A 164 -12.06 -14.55 -5.19
C ARG A 164 -11.95 -16.07 -5.30
#